data_b73ad7cd0b277f89fec134dd2d77b6b0
#
_entry.id   b73ad7cd0b277f89fec134dd2d77b6b0
#
_cell.length_a   1.000
_cell.length_b   1.000
_cell.length_c   1.000
_cell.angle_alpha   90.00
_cell.angle_beta   90.00
_cell.angle_gamma   90.00
#
_symmetry.space_group_name_H-M   'P 1'
#
loop_
_entity.id
_entity.type
_entity.pdbx_description
1 polymer ?
#
loop_
_entity_poly.entity_id
_entity_poly.type
_entity_poly.pdbx_seq_one_letter_code
_entity_poly.pdbx_strand_id
1 'polypeptide(L)'
;MELWDIYSRDGKLIGTDFVRGDKLPKGQYHLCAEVLVKHVDGTYLLMKRSYDKKEFKGMLEATAGGSALKGEGPLDCIKRELKEETGLICNDFTNIEYYIFDDHQCLFYCYVCEVDVDKSSVTTQVGETIGYKWVSKEEFIKSIKNNEIVPTQIKRFKKYYSLELGI
;
A
#
# COMPACT_ATOMS: atom_id res chain seq x y z
N MET A 1 9.46 19.75 -1.95
CA MET A 1 8.52 19.77 -0.79
C MET A 1 7.23 19.19 -1.28
N GLU A 2 6.78 18.08 -0.68
CA GLU A 2 5.53 17.42 -1.07
C GLU A 2 4.35 18.04 -0.33
N LEU A 3 3.26 18.24 -1.05
CA LEU A 3 2.02 18.80 -0.52
C LEU A 3 0.92 17.75 -0.54
N TRP A 4 0.04 17.81 0.44
CA TRP A 4 -1.15 17.00 0.56
C TRP A 4 -2.43 17.81 0.41
N ASP A 5 -3.45 17.17 -0.07
CA ASP A 5 -4.83 17.58 0.12
C ASP A 5 -5.35 17.05 1.45
N ILE A 6 -6.23 17.80 2.09
CA ILE A 6 -6.77 17.50 3.41
C ILE A 6 -8.24 17.17 3.32
N TYR A 7 -8.61 16.12 3.99
CA TYR A 7 -9.96 15.56 3.99
C TYR A 7 -10.55 15.54 5.40
N SER A 8 -11.88 15.66 5.47
CA SER A 8 -12.63 15.29 6.65
C SER A 8 -12.68 13.76 6.81
N ARG A 9 -13.09 13.28 7.97
CA ARG A 9 -13.19 11.83 8.26
C ARG A 9 -14.14 11.07 7.31
N ASP A 10 -15.12 11.76 6.74
CA ASP A 10 -16.06 11.23 5.75
C ASP A 10 -15.57 11.37 4.29
N GLY A 11 -14.30 11.71 4.11
CA GLY A 11 -13.63 11.73 2.80
C GLY A 11 -13.90 12.97 1.94
N LYS A 12 -14.44 14.05 2.52
CA LYS A 12 -14.63 15.31 1.78
C LYS A 12 -13.36 16.14 1.81
N LEU A 13 -12.98 16.69 0.67
CA LEU A 13 -11.88 17.65 0.57
C LEU A 13 -12.22 18.91 1.36
N ILE A 14 -11.39 19.29 2.34
CA ILE A 14 -11.57 20.45 3.22
C ILE A 14 -10.40 21.42 3.23
N GLY A 15 -9.29 21.07 2.60
CA GLY A 15 -8.12 21.92 2.49
C GLY A 15 -7.11 21.37 1.50
N THR A 16 -6.20 22.25 1.08
CA THR A 16 -5.10 21.91 0.14
C THR A 16 -3.79 22.52 0.64
N ASP A 17 -2.68 22.19 -0.01
CA ASP A 17 -1.36 22.78 0.24
C ASP A 17 -0.78 22.49 1.64
N PHE A 18 -1.21 21.39 2.26
CA PHE A 18 -0.63 20.98 3.54
C PHE A 18 0.76 20.34 3.31
N VAL A 19 1.75 20.78 4.05
CA VAL A 19 3.12 20.27 3.89
C VAL A 19 3.23 18.87 4.51
N ARG A 20 3.70 17.89 3.73
CA ARG A 20 3.95 16.53 4.22
C ARG A 20 4.95 16.54 5.38
N GLY A 21 4.58 15.94 6.49
CA GLY A 21 5.39 15.86 7.70
C GLY A 21 5.01 16.82 8.80
N ASP A 22 4.21 17.83 8.49
CA ASP A 22 3.60 18.67 9.51
C ASP A 22 2.48 17.92 10.25
N LYS A 23 2.16 18.39 11.46
CA LYS A 23 1.11 17.77 12.26
C LYS A 23 -0.27 18.21 11.81
N LEU A 24 -1.05 17.27 11.31
CA LEU A 24 -2.45 17.50 10.96
C LEU A 24 -3.29 17.90 12.17
N PRO A 25 -4.17 18.90 12.06
CA PRO A 25 -5.17 19.20 13.07
C PRO A 25 -6.08 17.98 13.34
N LYS A 26 -6.59 17.89 14.57
CA LYS A 26 -7.50 16.79 14.95
C LYS A 26 -8.74 16.77 14.04
N GLY A 27 -9.11 15.58 13.57
CA GLY A 27 -10.25 15.40 12.68
C GLY A 27 -10.00 15.71 11.22
N GLN A 28 -8.76 16.04 10.87
CA GLN A 28 -8.32 16.18 9.49
C GLN A 28 -7.47 14.96 9.09
N TYR A 29 -7.55 14.57 7.84
CA TYR A 29 -6.92 13.36 7.31
C TYR A 29 -6.24 13.65 5.98
N HIS A 30 -5.18 12.91 5.69
CA HIS A 30 -4.64 12.81 4.34
C HIS A 30 -5.02 11.48 3.72
N LEU A 31 -4.96 11.39 2.40
CA LEU A 31 -5.30 10.20 1.65
C LEU A 31 -4.07 9.32 1.47
N CYS A 32 -4.25 8.01 1.65
CA CYS A 32 -3.27 7.00 1.35
C CYS A 32 -3.88 5.92 0.45
N ALA A 33 -3.06 5.32 -0.38
CA ALA A 33 -3.46 4.15 -1.16
C ALA A 33 -2.40 3.04 -1.03
N GLU A 34 -2.85 1.80 -1.08
CA GLU A 34 -2.02 0.62 -0.97
C GLU A 34 -2.53 -0.46 -1.93
N VAL A 35 -1.65 -1.21 -2.57
CA VAL A 35 -2.02 -2.28 -3.50
C VAL A 35 -1.28 -3.57 -3.19
N LEU A 36 -2.02 -4.69 -3.27
CA LEU A 36 -1.47 -6.02 -3.35
C LEU A 36 -1.51 -6.49 -4.81
N VAL A 37 -0.35 -6.80 -5.38
CA VAL A 37 -0.23 -7.29 -6.76
C VAL A 37 -0.28 -8.81 -6.77
N LYS A 38 -1.18 -9.33 -7.59
CA LYS A 38 -1.31 -10.74 -7.93
C LYS A 38 -0.84 -10.95 -9.38
N HIS A 39 -0.09 -12.00 -9.62
CA HIS A 39 0.27 -12.43 -10.96
C HIS A 39 -0.78 -13.40 -11.53
N VAL A 40 -0.96 -13.44 -12.85
CA VAL A 40 -1.91 -14.33 -13.53
C VAL A 40 -1.71 -15.82 -13.20
N ASP A 41 -0.52 -16.23 -12.77
CA ASP A 41 -0.23 -17.59 -12.31
C ASP A 41 -0.69 -17.88 -10.85
N GLY A 42 -1.32 -16.90 -10.19
CA GLY A 42 -1.85 -17.01 -8.84
C GLY A 42 -0.88 -16.65 -7.71
N THR A 43 0.37 -16.25 -8.02
CA THR A 43 1.32 -15.79 -7.00
C THR A 43 1.10 -14.31 -6.63
N TYR A 44 1.58 -13.91 -5.46
CA TYR A 44 1.49 -12.56 -4.91
C TYR A 44 2.87 -11.93 -4.80
N LEU A 45 2.99 -10.65 -5.14
CA LEU A 45 4.22 -9.89 -4.94
C LEU A 45 4.26 -9.30 -3.53
N LEU A 46 5.31 -9.62 -2.79
CA LEU A 46 5.62 -9.01 -1.51
C LEU A 46 6.96 -8.27 -1.62
N MET A 47 6.99 -7.05 -1.10
CA MET A 47 8.20 -6.23 -1.04
C MET A 47 8.81 -6.35 0.35
N LYS A 48 10.14 -6.30 0.43
CA LYS A 48 10.87 -6.29 1.69
C LYS A 48 11.27 -4.86 2.04
N ARG A 49 10.75 -4.37 3.15
CA ARG A 49 11.02 -3.00 3.64
C ARG A 49 12.50 -2.80 3.94
N SER A 50 12.98 -1.61 3.61
CA SER A 50 14.36 -1.20 3.95
C SER A 50 14.56 -1.15 5.47
N TYR A 51 15.79 -1.42 5.90
CA TYR A 51 16.21 -1.23 7.30
C TYR A 51 16.34 0.26 7.67
N ASP A 52 16.30 1.17 6.69
CA ASP A 52 16.32 2.63 6.91
C ASP A 52 14.94 3.19 7.28
N LYS A 53 13.87 2.42 7.08
CA LYS A 53 12.51 2.83 7.50
C LYS A 53 12.42 2.98 9.01
N LYS A 54 11.56 3.90 9.48
CA LYS A 54 11.35 4.11 10.92
C LYS A 54 10.68 2.92 11.60
N GLU A 55 9.69 2.34 10.94
CA GLU A 55 8.88 1.24 11.47
C GLU A 55 8.93 0.00 10.58
N PHE A 56 8.74 -1.18 11.18
CA PHE A 56 8.63 -2.48 10.52
C PHE A 56 9.81 -2.80 9.58
N LYS A 57 11.02 -2.46 10.02
CA LYS A 57 12.28 -2.68 9.27
C LYS A 57 12.45 -4.14 8.88
N GLY A 58 12.73 -4.39 7.60
CA GLY A 58 12.99 -5.73 7.08
C GLY A 58 11.80 -6.68 7.04
N MET A 59 10.60 -6.23 7.42
CA MET A 59 9.37 -7.01 7.25
C MET A 59 8.90 -7.00 5.81
N LEU A 60 8.01 -7.95 5.49
CA LEU A 60 7.33 -8.00 4.21
C LEU A 60 6.04 -7.18 4.25
N GLU A 61 5.69 -6.61 3.12
CA GLU A 61 4.46 -5.83 2.97
C GLU A 61 3.80 -6.04 1.61
N ALA A 62 2.57 -5.52 1.45
CA ALA A 62 1.93 -5.41 0.15
C ALA A 62 2.86 -4.73 -0.84
N THR A 63 2.58 -4.88 -2.11
CA THR A 63 3.49 -4.53 -3.17
C THR A 63 3.92 -3.08 -3.12
N ALA A 64 2.97 -2.14 -3.00
CA ALA A 64 3.27 -0.71 -2.99
C ALA A 64 2.21 0.08 -2.22
N GLY A 65 2.59 1.27 -1.75
CA GLY A 65 1.63 2.17 -1.12
C GLY A 65 2.27 3.41 -0.52
N GLY A 66 1.49 4.48 -0.50
CA GLY A 66 1.95 5.75 0.05
C GLY A 66 0.85 6.77 0.18
N SER A 67 1.25 8.00 0.49
CA SER A 67 0.36 9.15 0.60
C SER A 67 0.11 9.78 -0.76
N ALA A 68 -1.15 10.11 -1.03
CA ALA A 68 -1.49 10.90 -2.21
C ALA A 68 -0.89 12.30 -2.13
N LEU A 69 -0.36 12.76 -3.23
CA LEU A 69 0.08 14.13 -3.40
C LEU A 69 -1.12 15.05 -3.67
N LYS A 70 -0.92 16.35 -3.50
CA LYS A 70 -1.94 17.35 -3.84
C LYS A 70 -2.49 17.13 -5.24
N GLY A 71 -3.81 17.06 -5.36
CA GLY A 71 -4.52 16.85 -6.61
C GLY A 71 -4.62 15.39 -7.05
N GLU A 72 -3.99 14.46 -6.35
CA GLU A 72 -4.14 13.03 -6.65
C GLU A 72 -5.37 12.44 -5.96
N GLY A 73 -6.16 11.69 -6.75
CA GLY A 73 -7.12 10.74 -6.20
C GLY A 73 -6.47 9.40 -5.79
N PRO A 74 -7.23 8.48 -5.19
CA PRO A 74 -6.68 7.19 -4.73
C PRO A 74 -6.07 6.36 -5.87
N LEU A 75 -6.68 6.38 -7.06
CA LEU A 75 -6.17 5.65 -8.23
C LEU A 75 -4.91 6.27 -8.82
N ASP A 76 -4.80 7.59 -8.84
CA ASP A 76 -3.60 8.28 -9.32
C ASP A 76 -2.43 8.00 -8.39
N CYS A 77 -2.67 8.12 -7.07
CA CYS A 77 -1.70 7.78 -6.04
C CYS A 77 -1.17 6.35 -6.22
N ILE A 78 -2.06 5.35 -6.30
CA ILE A 78 -1.60 3.97 -6.33
C ILE A 78 -0.90 3.58 -7.64
N LYS A 79 -1.28 4.18 -8.77
CA LYS A 79 -0.55 4.01 -10.05
C LYS A 79 0.87 4.56 -9.97
N ARG A 80 1.02 5.75 -9.39
CA ARG A 80 2.34 6.36 -9.18
C ARG A 80 3.20 5.53 -8.24
N GLU A 81 2.69 5.20 -7.05
CA GLU A 81 3.42 4.42 -6.02
C GLU A 81 3.84 3.05 -6.56
N LEU A 82 2.93 2.32 -7.25
CA LEU A 82 3.26 1.03 -7.85
C LEU A 82 4.44 1.14 -8.82
N LYS A 83 4.40 2.16 -9.69
CA LYS A 83 5.47 2.38 -10.66
C LYS A 83 6.78 2.79 -10.00
N GLU A 84 6.74 3.70 -9.01
CA GLU A 84 7.93 4.20 -8.32
C GLU A 84 8.62 3.11 -7.50
N GLU A 85 7.85 2.34 -6.73
CA GLU A 85 8.39 1.34 -5.82
C GLU A 85 8.77 0.01 -6.48
N THR A 86 8.15 -0.33 -7.62
CA THR A 86 8.31 -1.66 -8.23
C THR A 86 8.65 -1.66 -9.71
N GLY A 87 8.53 -0.53 -10.39
CA GLY A 87 8.65 -0.46 -11.85
C GLY A 87 7.43 -1.02 -12.60
N LEU A 88 6.48 -1.65 -11.91
CA LEU A 88 5.31 -2.25 -12.54
C LEU A 88 4.26 -1.21 -12.93
N ILE A 89 3.53 -1.53 -13.99
CA ILE A 89 2.38 -0.74 -14.47
C ILE A 89 1.15 -1.65 -14.49
N CYS A 90 0.08 -1.19 -13.89
CA CYS A 90 -1.24 -1.81 -13.96
C CYS A 90 -2.29 -0.74 -14.23
N ASN A 91 -3.35 -1.08 -14.96
CA ASN A 91 -4.45 -0.16 -15.26
C ASN A 91 -5.76 -0.56 -14.57
N ASP A 92 -5.88 -1.84 -14.21
CA ASP A 92 -7.09 -2.39 -13.60
C ASP A 92 -6.86 -2.64 -12.10
N PHE A 93 -7.42 -1.76 -11.29
CA PHE A 93 -7.36 -1.84 -9.83
C PHE A 93 -8.76 -2.12 -9.28
N THR A 94 -8.89 -3.18 -8.50
CA THR A 94 -10.11 -3.46 -7.74
C THR A 94 -9.95 -2.91 -6.33
N ASN A 95 -10.80 -1.92 -5.97
CA ASN A 95 -10.87 -1.47 -4.58
C ASN A 95 -11.52 -2.57 -3.73
N ILE A 96 -10.84 -3.00 -2.69
CA ILE A 96 -11.27 -4.11 -1.83
C ILE A 96 -11.66 -3.66 -0.44
N GLU A 97 -11.15 -2.53 0.02
CA GLU A 97 -11.42 -2.00 1.35
C GLU A 97 -11.13 -0.49 1.41
N TYR A 98 -11.85 0.18 2.28
CA TYR A 98 -11.59 1.54 2.71
C TYR A 98 -11.40 1.51 4.23
N TYR A 99 -10.26 1.96 4.72
CA TYR A 99 -9.91 1.91 6.12
C TYR A 99 -9.55 3.30 6.65
N ILE A 100 -10.16 3.72 7.76
CA ILE A 100 -9.84 4.97 8.44
C ILE A 100 -8.87 4.66 9.57
N PHE A 101 -7.69 5.25 9.52
CA PHE A 101 -6.68 5.11 10.54
C PHE A 101 -6.59 6.40 11.35
N ASP A 102 -7.40 6.50 12.41
CA ASP A 102 -7.54 7.71 13.20
C ASP A 102 -6.22 8.14 13.90
N ASP A 103 -5.42 7.18 14.38
CA ASP A 103 -4.16 7.46 15.08
C ASP A 103 -3.11 8.13 14.18
N HIS A 104 -3.12 7.83 12.90
CA HIS A 104 -2.24 8.42 11.89
C HIS A 104 -2.94 9.42 10.98
N GLN A 105 -4.23 9.66 11.21
CA GLN A 105 -5.05 10.59 10.43
C GLN A 105 -4.98 10.32 8.92
N CYS A 106 -5.11 9.03 8.55
CA CYS A 106 -5.06 8.55 7.17
C CYS A 106 -6.38 7.93 6.74
N LEU A 107 -6.79 8.25 5.52
CA LEU A 107 -7.85 7.57 4.78
C LEU A 107 -7.19 6.61 3.80
N PHE A 108 -7.19 5.31 4.10
CA PHE A 108 -6.58 4.29 3.27
C PHE A 108 -7.56 3.69 2.27
N TYR A 109 -7.18 3.67 1.01
CA TYR A 109 -7.82 2.92 -0.05
C TYR A 109 -6.96 1.71 -0.39
N CYS A 110 -7.50 0.50 -0.18
CA CYS A 110 -6.79 -0.75 -0.42
C CYS A 110 -7.24 -1.37 -1.73
N TYR A 111 -6.28 -1.71 -2.57
CA TYR A 111 -6.51 -2.26 -3.90
C TYR A 111 -5.86 -3.61 -4.07
N VAL A 112 -6.38 -4.38 -5.01
CA VAL A 112 -5.71 -5.53 -5.63
C VAL A 112 -5.66 -5.26 -7.12
N CYS A 113 -4.55 -5.61 -7.75
CA CYS A 113 -4.45 -5.67 -9.22
C CYS A 113 -3.79 -6.98 -9.65
N GLU A 114 -4.10 -7.41 -10.87
CA GLU A 114 -3.50 -8.57 -11.48
C GLU A 114 -2.60 -8.15 -12.65
N VAL A 115 -1.42 -8.76 -12.74
CA VAL A 115 -0.42 -8.46 -13.77
C VAL A 115 0.03 -9.73 -14.48
N ASP A 116 0.39 -9.58 -15.75
CA ASP A 116 1.05 -10.60 -16.57
C ASP A 116 2.40 -10.04 -17.04
N VAL A 117 3.42 -10.19 -16.23
CA VAL A 117 4.76 -9.61 -16.45
C VAL A 117 5.86 -10.65 -16.19
N ASP A 118 7.05 -10.40 -16.71
CA ASP A 118 8.22 -11.14 -16.25
C ASP A 118 8.47 -10.81 -14.76
N LYS A 119 8.41 -11.82 -13.91
CA LYS A 119 8.60 -11.68 -12.46
C LYS A 119 9.95 -11.09 -12.06
N SER A 120 10.95 -11.21 -12.93
CA SER A 120 12.28 -10.62 -12.73
C SER A 120 12.34 -9.12 -13.09
N SER A 121 11.30 -8.56 -13.70
CA SER A 121 11.24 -7.15 -14.08
C SER A 121 10.99 -6.19 -12.92
N VAL A 122 10.64 -6.71 -11.74
CA VAL A 122 10.42 -5.89 -10.54
C VAL A 122 11.71 -5.20 -10.11
N THR A 123 11.62 -3.91 -9.87
CA THR A 123 12.70 -3.10 -9.31
C THR A 123 12.39 -2.69 -7.88
N THR A 124 13.40 -2.26 -7.13
CA THR A 124 13.25 -1.73 -5.78
C THR A 124 13.57 -0.25 -5.74
N GLN A 125 12.82 0.51 -4.96
CA GLN A 125 13.10 1.92 -4.73
C GLN A 125 14.08 2.07 -3.57
N VAL A 126 15.18 2.79 -3.80
CA VAL A 126 16.21 3.04 -2.78
C VAL A 126 15.61 3.75 -1.55
N GLY A 127 15.89 3.23 -0.37
CA GLY A 127 15.38 3.76 0.90
C GLY A 127 13.98 3.25 1.28
N GLU A 128 13.20 2.74 0.33
CA GLU A 128 11.88 2.16 0.59
C GLU A 128 11.96 0.64 0.77
N THR A 129 12.47 -0.07 -0.23
CA THR A 129 12.53 -1.53 -0.26
C THR A 129 13.93 -2.04 -0.63
N ILE A 130 14.29 -3.22 -0.13
CA ILE A 130 15.61 -3.86 -0.33
C ILE A 130 15.51 -5.20 -1.04
N GLY A 131 14.34 -5.60 -1.47
CA GLY A 131 14.10 -6.84 -2.18
C GLY A 131 12.62 -7.13 -2.34
N TYR A 132 12.33 -8.19 -3.04
CA TYR A 132 10.97 -8.66 -3.27
C TYR A 132 10.93 -10.18 -3.39
N LYS A 133 9.75 -10.74 -3.27
CA LYS A 133 9.49 -12.14 -3.60
C LYS A 133 8.07 -12.32 -4.15
N TRP A 134 7.95 -13.22 -5.12
CA TRP A 134 6.68 -13.77 -5.54
C TRP A 134 6.42 -15.02 -4.71
N VAL A 135 5.25 -15.09 -4.10
CA VAL A 135 4.88 -16.18 -3.17
C VAL A 135 3.59 -16.84 -3.62
N SER A 136 3.49 -18.15 -3.42
CA SER A 136 2.22 -18.85 -3.58
C SER A 136 1.23 -18.44 -2.50
N LYS A 137 -0.04 -18.79 -2.67
CA LYS A 137 -1.08 -18.59 -1.65
C LYS A 137 -0.68 -19.20 -0.31
N GLU A 138 -0.17 -20.43 -0.32
CA GLU A 138 0.26 -21.17 0.87
C GLU A 138 1.45 -20.49 1.58
N GLU A 139 2.43 -20.04 0.81
CA GLU A 139 3.58 -19.32 1.34
C GLU A 139 3.17 -17.97 1.94
N PHE A 140 2.22 -17.28 1.30
CA PHE A 140 1.68 -16.03 1.84
C PHE A 140 0.99 -16.25 3.18
N ILE A 141 0.09 -17.25 3.27
CA ILE A 141 -0.57 -17.63 4.52
C ILE A 141 0.48 -17.97 5.61
N LYS A 142 1.53 -18.72 5.24
CA LYS A 142 2.63 -19.04 6.16
C LYS A 142 3.34 -17.81 6.66
N SER A 143 3.64 -16.85 5.78
CA SER A 143 4.30 -15.60 6.15
C SER A 143 3.42 -14.75 7.10
N ILE A 144 2.10 -14.74 6.92
CA ILE A 144 1.16 -14.10 7.86
C ILE A 144 1.21 -14.79 9.24
N LYS A 145 1.13 -16.10 9.27
CA LYS A 145 1.17 -16.90 10.52
C LYS A 145 2.49 -16.78 11.27
N ASN A 146 3.58 -16.60 10.55
CA ASN A 146 4.92 -16.40 11.12
C ASN A 146 5.20 -14.96 11.56
N ASN A 147 4.24 -14.04 11.45
CA ASN A 147 4.40 -12.61 11.71
C ASN A 147 5.50 -11.94 10.86
N GLU A 148 5.68 -12.39 9.64
CA GLU A 148 6.65 -11.80 8.68
C GLU A 148 6.06 -10.59 7.94
N ILE A 149 4.71 -10.48 7.91
CA ILE A 149 3.99 -9.40 7.22
C ILE A 149 3.72 -8.25 8.20
N VAL A 150 3.82 -7.01 7.71
CA VAL A 150 3.52 -5.80 8.48
C VAL A 150 2.11 -5.89 9.11
N PRO A 151 1.97 -5.80 10.44
CA PRO A 151 0.70 -6.05 11.13
C PRO A 151 -0.43 -5.09 10.75
N THR A 152 -0.10 -3.83 10.47
CA THR A 152 -1.10 -2.83 10.06
C THR A 152 -1.67 -3.13 8.68
N GLN A 153 -0.87 -3.71 7.80
CA GLN A 153 -1.33 -4.19 6.50
C GLN A 153 -2.31 -5.36 6.64
N ILE A 154 -2.02 -6.31 7.53
CA ILE A 154 -2.93 -7.44 7.78
C ILE A 154 -4.32 -6.93 8.18
N LYS A 155 -4.39 -5.89 9.01
CA LYS A 155 -5.67 -5.27 9.38
C LYS A 155 -6.40 -4.66 8.18
N ARG A 156 -5.68 -3.91 7.33
CA ARG A 156 -6.26 -3.21 6.18
C ARG A 156 -6.76 -4.16 5.10
N PHE A 157 -6.09 -5.31 4.91
CA PHE A 157 -6.47 -6.34 3.94
C PHE A 157 -7.26 -7.50 4.55
N LYS A 158 -7.68 -7.41 5.79
CA LYS A 158 -8.33 -8.51 6.52
C LYS A 158 -9.51 -9.14 5.77
N LYS A 159 -10.39 -8.32 5.21
CA LYS A 159 -11.54 -8.80 4.45
C LYS A 159 -11.12 -9.59 3.20
N TYR A 160 -10.17 -9.08 2.47
CA TYR A 160 -9.62 -9.76 1.29
C TYR A 160 -8.95 -11.08 1.68
N TYR A 161 -8.12 -11.09 2.73
CA TYR A 161 -7.46 -12.31 3.18
C TYR A 161 -8.46 -13.38 3.65
N SER A 162 -9.53 -12.95 4.31
CA SER A 162 -10.59 -13.88 4.71
C SER A 162 -11.31 -14.50 3.51
N LEU A 163 -11.65 -13.73 2.50
CA LEU A 163 -12.36 -14.20 1.30
C LEU A 163 -11.46 -15.02 0.36
N GLU A 164 -10.26 -14.54 0.09
CA GLU A 164 -9.38 -15.12 -0.92
C GLU A 164 -8.40 -16.16 -0.35
N LEU A 165 -7.92 -15.96 0.88
CA LEU A 165 -6.94 -16.84 1.50
C LEU A 165 -7.57 -17.82 2.52
N GLY A 166 -8.75 -17.51 3.02
CA GLY A 166 -9.45 -18.34 4.01
C GLY A 166 -8.87 -18.21 5.44
N ILE A 167 -8.35 -17.03 5.79
CA ILE A 167 -7.72 -16.76 7.10
C ILE A 167 -8.28 -15.51 7.76
#